data_701f1173d4f61c12c5d080bd3bb0ed72
#
_entry.id   701f1173d4f61c12c5d080bd3bb0ed72
#
_cell.length_a   1.000
_cell.length_b   1.000
_cell.length_c   1.000
_cell.angle_alpha   90.00
_cell.angle_beta   90.00
_cell.angle_gamma   90.00
#
_symmetry.space_group_name_H-M   'P 1'
#
loop_
_entity.id
_entity.type
_entity.pdbx_description
1 polymer ?
#
loop_
_entity_poly.entity_id
_entity_poly.type
_entity_poly.pdbx_seq_one_letter_code
_entity_poly.pdbx_strand_id
1 'polypeptide(L)'
;GNPRPRLQEVNSKGKRGLFNSLGLPGPGIKKFTEEIKDHILWEYDRPIGISIGGDNKDDYYNNIQKIEKALLNQKGQYFYELNISCPNTINGQTICEDPRSLDELLSLVKKKIKHPISIKVSPDISNITLKELGEVCQSFDRIIINAGNTHYRNKAELGLRDSNFSMNGGGLSGITIFDRTVEMVKLFSNFKIPIMATGGISTIDHIKVLKDSGASLFGMATSLVLDPYCVPRINRQF
;
A
#
# COMPACT_ATOMS: atom_id res chain seq x y z
N GLY A 1 15.65 -4.16 -7.04
CA GLY A 1 14.45 -4.77 -7.63
C GLY A 1 14.74 -6.08 -8.33
N ASN A 2 13.71 -6.88 -8.58
CA ASN A 2 13.82 -8.18 -9.23
C ASN A 2 14.30 -8.09 -10.69
N PRO A 3 14.81 -9.19 -11.32
CA PRO A 3 15.20 -9.22 -12.72
C PRO A 3 14.04 -8.84 -13.66
N ARG A 4 14.37 -8.30 -14.83
CA ARG A 4 13.40 -8.02 -15.90
C ARG A 4 13.24 -9.22 -16.83
N PRO A 5 12.06 -9.39 -17.47
CA PRO A 5 10.84 -8.58 -17.39
C PRO A 5 10.07 -8.84 -16.07
N ARG A 6 9.57 -7.79 -15.44
CA ARG A 6 8.94 -7.84 -14.12
C ARG A 6 7.62 -7.08 -14.01
N LEU A 7 7.09 -6.64 -15.13
CA LEU A 7 5.79 -5.97 -15.25
C LEU A 7 5.14 -6.35 -16.58
N GLN A 8 3.90 -6.83 -16.53
CA GLN A 8 3.08 -7.19 -17.67
C GLN A 8 1.67 -6.66 -17.52
N GLU A 9 1.09 -6.16 -18.61
CA GLU A 9 -0.35 -6.03 -18.71
C GLU A 9 -0.96 -7.42 -18.93
N VAL A 10 -2.02 -7.70 -18.19
CA VAL A 10 -2.73 -8.99 -18.27
C VAL A 10 -4.23 -8.77 -18.42
N ASN A 11 -4.88 -9.72 -19.09
CA ASN A 11 -6.33 -9.79 -19.15
C ASN A 11 -6.76 -11.07 -18.42
N SER A 12 -7.37 -10.91 -17.27
CA SER A 12 -7.89 -12.02 -16.49
C SER A 12 -9.42 -11.97 -16.50
N LYS A 13 -10.06 -13.00 -17.08
CA LYS A 13 -11.53 -13.10 -17.18
C LYS A 13 -12.17 -11.84 -17.81
N GLY A 14 -11.58 -11.31 -18.89
CA GLY A 14 -12.06 -10.11 -19.57
C GLY A 14 -11.77 -8.78 -18.86
N LYS A 15 -11.05 -8.81 -17.76
CA LYS A 15 -10.70 -7.61 -16.95
C LYS A 15 -9.22 -7.30 -17.11
N ARG A 16 -8.89 -6.06 -17.51
CA ARG A 16 -7.51 -5.57 -17.62
C ARG A 16 -6.89 -5.32 -16.25
N GLY A 17 -5.64 -5.68 -16.12
CA GLY A 17 -4.85 -5.46 -14.91
C GLY A 17 -3.36 -5.41 -15.20
N LEU A 18 -2.58 -5.22 -14.15
CA LEU A 18 -1.13 -5.33 -14.19
C LEU A 18 -0.67 -6.47 -13.30
N PHE A 19 0.28 -7.23 -13.79
CA PHE A 19 0.97 -8.26 -13.04
C PHE A 19 2.43 -7.85 -12.86
N ASN A 20 2.91 -7.80 -11.62
CA ASN A 20 4.23 -7.27 -11.32
C ASN A 20 4.96 -8.05 -10.23
N SER A 21 6.28 -8.05 -10.35
CA SER A 21 7.23 -8.49 -9.33
C SER A 21 8.37 -7.49 -9.21
N LEU A 22 8.04 -6.21 -8.99
CA LEU A 22 9.01 -5.11 -9.03
C LEU A 22 10.14 -5.27 -8.02
N GLY A 23 9.90 -5.88 -6.85
CA GLY A 23 10.89 -6.11 -5.82
C GLY A 23 11.32 -4.81 -5.14
N LEU A 24 10.36 -3.92 -4.85
CA LEU A 24 10.56 -2.63 -4.16
C LEU A 24 11.76 -1.83 -4.69
N PRO A 25 11.83 -1.53 -6.00
CA PRO A 25 12.93 -0.75 -6.54
C PRO A 25 12.85 0.68 -5.99
N GLY A 26 13.87 1.10 -5.29
CA GLY A 26 13.96 2.44 -4.71
C GLY A 26 15.39 2.95 -4.72
N PRO A 27 15.60 4.26 -4.49
CA PRO A 27 16.92 4.87 -4.47
C PRO A 27 17.71 4.53 -3.20
N GLY A 28 17.06 3.88 -2.24
CA GLY A 28 17.60 3.67 -0.90
C GLY A 28 17.43 4.91 0.01
N ILE A 29 17.45 4.68 1.32
CA ILE A 29 17.11 5.71 2.31
C ILE A 29 18.03 6.94 2.24
N LYS A 30 19.32 6.75 1.98
CA LYS A 30 20.28 7.87 1.91
C LYS A 30 19.90 8.84 0.79
N LYS A 31 19.77 8.33 -0.43
CA LYS A 31 19.42 9.15 -1.59
C LYS A 31 18.02 9.74 -1.46
N PHE A 32 17.05 8.96 -0.97
CA PHE A 32 15.71 9.45 -0.71
C PHE A 32 15.71 10.66 0.24
N THR A 33 16.43 10.59 1.37
CA THR A 33 16.50 11.70 2.33
C THR A 33 17.25 12.93 1.82
N GLU A 34 18.13 12.78 0.85
CA GLU A 34 18.78 13.89 0.17
C GLU A 34 17.82 14.60 -0.80
N GLU A 35 17.03 13.82 -1.56
CA GLU A 35 16.14 14.35 -2.61
C GLU A 35 14.81 14.90 -2.07
N ILE A 36 14.23 14.29 -1.02
CA ILE A 36 12.89 14.65 -0.55
C ILE A 36 12.80 16.03 0.06
N LYS A 37 13.90 16.59 0.60
CA LYS A 37 13.92 17.87 1.31
C LYS A 37 13.39 19.02 0.45
N ASP A 38 13.88 19.08 -0.79
CA ASP A 38 13.62 20.17 -1.73
C ASP A 38 12.80 19.67 -2.94
N HIS A 39 12.08 18.56 -2.77
CA HIS A 39 11.34 17.98 -3.87
C HIS A 39 10.14 18.83 -4.26
N ILE A 40 9.91 19.00 -5.55
CA ILE A 40 8.81 19.80 -6.13
C ILE A 40 7.41 19.41 -5.61
N LEU A 41 7.22 18.20 -5.12
CA LEU A 41 5.95 17.75 -4.55
C LEU A 41 5.46 18.64 -3.40
N TRP A 42 6.35 19.32 -2.67
CA TRP A 42 5.99 20.22 -1.58
C TRP A 42 5.28 21.51 -2.05
N GLU A 43 5.46 21.88 -3.31
CA GLU A 43 4.83 23.07 -3.91
C GLU A 43 3.34 22.88 -4.19
N TYR A 44 2.85 21.63 -4.22
CA TYR A 44 1.45 21.33 -4.56
C TYR A 44 0.46 21.49 -3.39
N ASP A 45 0.92 21.82 -2.20
CA ASP A 45 0.09 21.98 -0.98
C ASP A 45 -0.87 20.79 -0.77
N ARG A 46 -0.34 19.58 -0.91
CA ARG A 46 -1.06 18.31 -0.70
C ARG A 46 -0.28 17.42 0.26
N PRO A 47 -0.98 16.66 1.13
CA PRO A 47 -0.30 15.70 1.98
C PRO A 47 0.44 14.65 1.15
N ILE A 48 1.70 14.40 1.49
CA ILE A 48 2.55 13.41 0.82
C ILE A 48 2.59 12.14 1.66
N GLY A 49 2.24 10.99 1.06
CA GLY A 49 2.45 9.68 1.64
C GLY A 49 3.86 9.17 1.37
N ILE A 50 4.63 8.88 2.41
CA ILE A 50 5.98 8.32 2.33
C ILE A 50 5.91 6.83 2.66
N SER A 51 6.06 5.98 1.63
CA SER A 51 5.99 4.53 1.81
C SER A 51 7.32 3.97 2.30
N ILE A 52 7.25 3.24 3.41
CA ILE A 52 8.38 2.64 4.10
C ILE A 52 8.31 1.12 3.97
N GLY A 53 9.40 0.51 3.56
CA GLY A 53 9.64 -0.93 3.64
C GLY A 53 10.84 -1.22 4.51
N GLY A 54 10.94 -2.46 5.00
CA GLY A 54 12.06 -2.94 5.79
C GLY A 54 12.01 -4.45 5.89
N ASP A 55 13.15 -5.07 6.21
CA ASP A 55 13.25 -6.51 6.40
C ASP A 55 12.87 -6.92 7.83
N ASN A 56 12.88 -5.96 8.76
CA ASN A 56 12.52 -6.15 10.17
C ASN A 56 12.01 -4.83 10.79
N LYS A 57 11.52 -4.88 12.02
CA LYS A 57 10.97 -3.72 12.75
C LYS A 57 11.96 -2.56 12.89
N ASP A 58 13.23 -2.88 13.13
CA ASP A 58 14.28 -1.88 13.31
C ASP A 58 14.56 -1.12 12.02
N ASP A 59 14.46 -1.77 10.85
CA ASP A 59 14.60 -1.11 9.57
C ASP A 59 13.50 -0.06 9.34
N TYR A 60 12.24 -0.39 9.65
CA TYR A 60 11.14 0.59 9.58
C TYR A 60 11.43 1.77 10.50
N TYR A 61 11.75 1.51 11.74
CA TYR A 61 12.03 2.56 12.73
C TYR A 61 13.22 3.44 12.30
N ASN A 62 14.35 2.82 11.93
CA ASN A 62 15.57 3.53 11.53
C ASN A 62 15.36 4.37 10.26
N ASN A 63 14.60 3.85 9.29
CA ASN A 63 14.27 4.60 8.07
C ASN A 63 13.41 5.81 8.39
N ILE A 64 12.39 5.66 9.23
CA ILE A 64 11.55 6.77 9.68
C ILE A 64 12.40 7.83 10.40
N GLN A 65 13.28 7.44 11.33
CA GLN A 65 14.15 8.38 12.05
C GLN A 65 15.02 9.21 11.12
N LYS A 66 15.56 8.59 10.06
CA LYS A 66 16.37 9.30 9.04
C LYS A 66 15.53 10.30 8.26
N ILE A 67 14.28 9.95 7.93
CA ILE A 67 13.35 10.82 7.23
C ILE A 67 12.91 11.98 8.12
N GLU A 68 12.54 11.72 9.37
CA GLU A 68 12.19 12.78 10.35
C GLU A 68 13.33 13.80 10.49
N LYS A 69 14.58 13.31 10.61
CA LYS A 69 15.76 14.19 10.65
C LYS A 69 15.91 15.02 9.36
N ALA A 70 15.66 14.40 8.21
CA ALA A 70 15.77 15.10 6.92
C ALA A 70 14.68 16.15 6.72
N LEU A 71 13.47 15.91 7.25
CA LEU A 71 12.29 16.76 7.08
C LEU A 71 12.03 17.68 8.30
N LEU A 72 12.97 17.83 9.21
CA LEU A 72 12.79 18.61 10.46
C LEU A 72 12.28 20.04 10.22
N ASN A 73 12.70 20.68 9.14
CA ASN A 73 12.30 22.04 8.77
C ASN A 73 11.23 22.08 7.67
N GLN A 74 10.70 20.92 7.24
CA GLN A 74 9.68 20.87 6.21
C GLN A 74 8.32 21.32 6.77
N LYS A 75 7.66 22.26 6.08
CA LYS A 75 6.34 22.77 6.45
C LYS A 75 5.19 22.05 5.78
N GLY A 76 5.47 21.28 4.73
CA GLY A 76 4.47 20.49 4.02
C GLY A 76 3.92 19.35 4.87
N GLN A 77 2.66 19.00 4.64
CA GLN A 77 2.02 17.89 5.35
C GLN A 77 2.46 16.55 4.76
N TYR A 78 2.72 15.57 5.62
CA TYR A 78 3.00 14.20 5.19
C TYR A 78 2.55 13.16 6.21
N PHE A 79 2.44 11.94 5.77
CA PHE A 79 2.16 10.77 6.58
C PHE A 79 3.05 9.61 6.14
N TYR A 80 3.23 8.64 7.01
CA TYR A 80 3.95 7.40 6.65
C TYR A 80 3.00 6.32 6.21
N GLU A 81 3.37 5.55 5.19
CA GLU A 81 2.72 4.29 4.88
C GLU A 81 3.69 3.15 5.20
N LEU A 82 3.35 2.30 6.16
CA LEU A 82 4.11 1.09 6.45
C LEU A 82 3.62 -0.02 5.51
N ASN A 83 4.46 -0.39 4.54
CA ASN A 83 4.19 -1.49 3.62
C ASN A 83 4.58 -2.81 4.30
N ILE A 84 3.73 -3.28 5.24
CA ILE A 84 3.97 -4.48 6.04
C ILE A 84 3.68 -5.80 5.31
N SER A 85 3.17 -5.72 4.09
CA SER A 85 2.75 -6.88 3.28
C SER A 85 3.86 -7.42 2.37
N CYS A 86 5.09 -6.92 2.48
CA CYS A 86 6.20 -7.40 1.66
C CYS A 86 6.84 -8.63 2.32
N PRO A 87 7.00 -9.77 1.62
CA PRO A 87 7.60 -10.98 2.16
C PRO A 87 9.13 -10.84 2.21
N ASN A 88 9.66 -10.16 3.21
CA ASN A 88 11.10 -9.92 3.38
C ASN A 88 11.58 -10.29 4.77
N THR A 89 10.97 -11.26 5.44
CA THR A 89 11.46 -11.73 6.75
C THR A 89 12.31 -12.99 6.59
N ILE A 90 13.32 -13.12 7.45
CA ILE A 90 14.19 -14.31 7.52
C ILE A 90 13.40 -15.63 7.65
N ASN A 91 12.18 -15.56 8.20
CA ASN A 91 11.28 -16.70 8.40
C ASN A 91 10.18 -16.82 7.35
N GLY A 92 10.17 -15.99 6.29
CA GLY A 92 9.14 -15.98 5.24
C GLY A 92 7.77 -15.46 5.70
N GLN A 93 7.59 -15.11 6.96
CA GLN A 93 6.38 -14.45 7.47
C GLN A 93 6.49 -12.94 7.36
N THR A 94 5.43 -12.30 6.94
CA THR A 94 5.34 -10.84 6.90
C THR A 94 4.81 -10.30 8.23
N ILE A 95 5.11 -9.04 8.56
CA ILE A 95 4.49 -8.37 9.72
C ILE A 95 2.95 -8.36 9.58
N CYS A 96 2.45 -8.41 8.35
CA CYS A 96 1.02 -8.48 8.06
C CYS A 96 0.37 -9.82 8.47
N GLU A 97 1.15 -10.87 8.68
CA GLU A 97 0.67 -12.21 9.09
C GLU A 97 0.72 -12.42 10.60
N ASP A 98 1.36 -11.51 11.33
CA ASP A 98 1.50 -11.58 12.78
C ASP A 98 1.09 -10.27 13.47
N PRO A 99 -0.13 -10.23 14.05
CA PRO A 99 -0.63 -9.05 14.76
C PRO A 99 0.27 -8.57 15.91
N ARG A 100 1.01 -9.47 16.57
CA ARG A 100 1.95 -9.09 17.64
C ARG A 100 3.13 -8.32 17.08
N SER A 101 3.66 -8.75 15.96
CA SER A 101 4.73 -8.03 15.26
C SER A 101 4.29 -6.62 14.82
N LEU A 102 3.04 -6.45 14.43
CA LEU A 102 2.47 -5.13 14.13
C LEU A 102 2.36 -4.27 15.39
N ASP A 103 1.85 -4.81 16.50
CA ASP A 103 1.74 -4.09 17.77
C ASP A 103 3.10 -3.59 18.27
N GLU A 104 4.12 -4.46 18.23
CA GLU A 104 5.49 -4.10 18.60
C GLU A 104 6.07 -3.01 17.69
N LEU A 105 5.85 -3.11 16.38
CA LEU A 105 6.28 -2.09 15.41
C LEU A 105 5.60 -0.74 15.69
N LEU A 106 4.28 -0.73 15.86
CA LEU A 106 3.53 0.49 16.15
C LEU A 106 3.93 1.08 17.50
N SER A 107 4.10 0.25 18.52
CA SER A 107 4.60 0.68 19.83
C SER A 107 5.97 1.35 19.74
N LEU A 108 6.87 0.81 18.90
CA LEU A 108 8.20 1.39 18.68
C LEU A 108 8.13 2.74 17.95
N VAL A 109 7.38 2.79 16.86
CA VAL A 109 7.30 3.97 15.98
C VAL A 109 6.53 5.11 16.67
N LYS A 110 5.38 4.83 17.27
CA LYS A 110 4.49 5.87 17.88
C LYS A 110 5.11 6.58 19.09
N LYS A 111 6.10 5.99 19.74
CA LYS A 111 6.84 6.69 20.82
C LYS A 111 7.54 7.96 20.34
N LYS A 112 7.89 8.05 19.07
CA LYS A 112 8.70 9.15 18.50
C LYS A 112 7.98 9.94 17.41
N ILE A 113 7.01 9.34 16.73
CA ILE A 113 6.40 9.90 15.53
C ILE A 113 4.99 10.39 15.84
N LYS A 114 4.74 11.66 15.51
CA LYS A 114 3.41 12.29 15.66
C LYS A 114 2.61 12.32 14.35
N HIS A 115 3.25 12.07 13.23
CA HIS A 115 2.58 12.02 11.92
C HIS A 115 1.59 10.85 11.83
N PRO A 116 0.53 10.97 11.03
CA PRO A 116 -0.35 9.85 10.74
C PRO A 116 0.42 8.70 10.11
N ILE A 117 -0.01 7.47 10.40
CA ILE A 117 0.59 6.24 9.87
C ILE A 117 -0.49 5.45 9.16
N SER A 118 -0.28 5.17 7.90
CA SER A 118 -1.07 4.24 7.09
C SER A 118 -0.47 2.85 7.16
N ILE A 119 -1.28 1.85 7.50
CA ILE A 119 -0.90 0.45 7.53
C ILE A 119 -1.43 -0.21 6.28
N LYS A 120 -0.54 -0.55 5.34
CA LYS A 120 -0.92 -1.19 4.08
C LYS A 120 -0.90 -2.69 4.21
N VAL A 121 -2.09 -3.28 4.13
CA VAL A 121 -2.30 -4.71 4.32
C VAL A 121 -2.47 -5.46 3.00
N SER A 122 -2.18 -6.77 2.99
CA SER A 122 -2.31 -7.62 1.80
C SER A 122 -3.74 -8.16 1.65
N PRO A 123 -4.27 -8.26 0.41
CA PRO A 123 -5.51 -8.98 0.14
C PRO A 123 -5.39 -10.51 0.31
N ASP A 124 -4.16 -11.02 0.40
CA ASP A 124 -3.88 -12.46 0.54
C ASP A 124 -4.06 -12.97 1.98
N ILE A 125 -4.14 -12.04 2.94
CA ILE A 125 -4.31 -12.37 4.37
C ILE A 125 -5.73 -12.81 4.67
N SER A 126 -5.88 -13.76 5.63
CA SER A 126 -7.20 -14.25 6.05
C SER A 126 -8.04 -13.15 6.71
N ASN A 127 -9.35 -13.26 6.62
CA ASN A 127 -10.25 -12.31 7.29
C ASN A 127 -10.10 -12.33 8.82
N ILE A 128 -9.70 -13.45 9.39
CA ILE A 128 -9.44 -13.58 10.83
C ILE A 128 -8.24 -12.69 11.18
N THR A 129 -7.11 -12.89 10.51
CA THR A 129 -5.89 -12.10 10.74
C THR A 129 -6.12 -10.61 10.44
N LEU A 130 -6.88 -10.28 9.38
CA LEU A 130 -7.22 -8.87 9.10
C LEU A 130 -8.03 -8.22 10.24
N LYS A 131 -8.93 -8.95 10.90
CA LYS A 131 -9.66 -8.46 12.08
C LYS A 131 -8.69 -8.20 13.25
N GLU A 132 -7.83 -9.16 13.55
CA GLU A 132 -6.80 -9.01 14.59
C GLU A 132 -5.87 -7.81 14.33
N LEU A 133 -5.46 -7.58 13.08
CA LEU A 133 -4.72 -6.37 12.70
C LEU A 133 -5.54 -5.09 12.93
N GLY A 134 -6.85 -5.12 12.65
CA GLY A 134 -7.77 -4.02 12.95
C GLY A 134 -7.85 -3.72 14.44
N GLU A 135 -7.92 -4.74 15.28
CA GLU A 135 -7.91 -4.62 16.75
C GLU A 135 -6.61 -3.98 17.25
N VAL A 136 -5.46 -4.40 16.73
CA VAL A 136 -4.17 -3.76 17.03
C VAL A 136 -4.18 -2.29 16.60
N CYS A 137 -4.56 -2.01 15.36
CA CYS A 137 -4.56 -0.66 14.82
C CYS A 137 -5.41 0.32 15.61
N GLN A 138 -6.59 -0.09 16.10
CA GLN A 138 -7.48 0.80 16.85
C GLN A 138 -6.95 1.19 18.25
N SER A 139 -5.92 0.50 18.75
CA SER A 139 -5.27 0.81 20.02
C SER A 139 -4.30 1.98 19.93
N PHE A 140 -4.03 2.46 18.73
CA PHE A 140 -3.11 3.58 18.48
C PHE A 140 -3.83 4.78 17.85
N ASP A 141 -3.42 5.98 18.20
CA ASP A 141 -3.94 7.21 17.60
C ASP A 141 -3.38 7.47 16.19
N ARG A 142 -4.11 8.20 15.36
CA ARG A 142 -3.68 8.64 14.01
C ARG A 142 -3.22 7.48 13.12
N ILE A 143 -3.91 6.37 13.17
CA ILE A 143 -3.73 5.25 12.25
C ILE A 143 -4.75 5.35 11.12
N ILE A 144 -4.33 5.00 9.91
CA ILE A 144 -5.15 4.77 8.74
C ILE A 144 -4.91 3.33 8.32
N ILE A 145 -5.94 2.57 7.98
CA ILE A 145 -5.76 1.27 7.35
C ILE A 145 -5.89 1.44 5.84
N ASN A 146 -4.83 1.10 5.10
CA ASN A 146 -4.89 0.99 3.65
C ASN A 146 -5.28 -0.44 3.28
N ALA A 147 -6.58 -0.60 2.98
CA ALA A 147 -7.19 -1.87 2.62
C ALA A 147 -6.94 -2.16 1.14
N GLY A 148 -5.75 -2.63 0.87
CA GLY A 148 -5.38 -3.17 -0.42
C GLY A 148 -3.92 -3.07 -0.80
N ASN A 149 -3.48 -4.14 -1.44
CA ASN A 149 -2.24 -4.33 -2.15
C ASN A 149 -2.54 -5.21 -3.36
N THR A 150 -1.54 -5.61 -4.10
CA THR A 150 -1.68 -6.59 -5.18
C THR A 150 -1.96 -7.99 -4.62
N HIS A 151 -2.75 -8.78 -5.34
CA HIS A 151 -3.06 -10.15 -4.98
C HIS A 151 -2.02 -11.08 -5.61
N TYR A 152 -1.34 -11.90 -4.81
CA TYR A 152 -0.34 -12.83 -5.32
C TYR A 152 -0.94 -13.86 -6.25
N ARG A 153 -0.27 -14.13 -7.37
CA ARG A 153 -0.60 -15.18 -8.34
C ARG A 153 0.67 -15.83 -8.86
N ASN A 154 0.58 -17.10 -9.24
CA ASN A 154 1.61 -17.72 -10.03
C ASN A 154 1.48 -17.27 -11.51
N LYS A 155 2.60 -17.02 -12.19
CA LYS A 155 2.58 -16.56 -13.59
C LYS A 155 1.90 -17.57 -14.54
N ALA A 156 2.00 -18.86 -14.22
CA ALA A 156 1.36 -19.93 -15.02
C ALA A 156 -0.18 -19.80 -15.02
N GLU A 157 -0.78 -19.33 -13.93
CA GLU A 157 -2.23 -19.07 -13.83
C GLU A 157 -2.70 -18.00 -14.84
N LEU A 158 -1.78 -17.13 -15.25
CA LEU A 158 -2.01 -16.02 -16.18
C LEU A 158 -1.48 -16.34 -17.59
N GLY A 159 -1.02 -17.56 -17.84
CA GLY A 159 -0.48 -18.00 -19.14
C GLY A 159 0.84 -17.30 -19.52
N LEU A 160 1.57 -16.74 -18.55
CA LEU A 160 2.82 -16.04 -18.81
C LEU A 160 4.01 -17.00 -18.87
N ARG A 161 4.93 -16.73 -19.79
CA ARG A 161 6.19 -17.46 -19.99
C ARG A 161 7.35 -16.73 -19.35
N ASP A 162 8.51 -17.40 -19.19
CA ASP A 162 9.73 -16.79 -18.66
C ASP A 162 10.22 -15.59 -19.49
N SER A 163 10.01 -15.65 -20.80
CA SER A 163 10.31 -14.52 -21.69
C SER A 163 9.49 -13.25 -21.42
N ASN A 164 8.30 -13.41 -20.85
CA ASN A 164 7.39 -12.31 -20.55
C ASN A 164 7.48 -11.87 -19.09
N PHE A 165 7.86 -12.77 -18.17
CA PHE A 165 7.91 -12.50 -16.75
C PHE A 165 8.95 -13.39 -16.07
N SER A 166 9.96 -12.77 -15.45
CA SER A 166 11.16 -13.46 -14.94
C SER A 166 10.93 -14.28 -13.68
N MET A 167 10.01 -13.84 -12.81
CA MET A 167 9.75 -14.49 -11.53
C MET A 167 8.64 -15.54 -11.67
N ASN A 168 8.59 -16.53 -10.77
CA ASN A 168 7.54 -17.56 -10.76
C ASN A 168 6.16 -17.01 -10.38
N GLY A 169 6.12 -15.93 -9.62
CA GLY A 169 4.90 -15.29 -9.21
C GLY A 169 5.06 -13.80 -9.03
N GLY A 170 3.94 -13.12 -8.83
CA GLY A 170 3.88 -11.69 -8.65
C GLY A 170 2.51 -11.22 -8.17
N GLY A 171 2.37 -9.93 -8.00
CA GLY A 171 1.14 -9.29 -7.58
C GLY A 171 0.25 -8.91 -8.77
N LEU A 172 -0.96 -9.44 -8.79
CA LEU A 172 -2.02 -9.05 -9.72
C LEU A 172 -2.77 -7.84 -9.15
N SER A 173 -3.00 -6.84 -9.99
CA SER A 173 -3.70 -5.60 -9.65
C SER A 173 -4.70 -5.20 -10.73
N GLY A 174 -5.47 -4.15 -10.47
CA GLY A 174 -6.53 -3.68 -11.35
C GLY A 174 -7.91 -4.19 -10.95
N ILE A 175 -8.88 -4.10 -11.86
CA ILE A 175 -10.30 -4.38 -11.55
C ILE A 175 -10.54 -5.80 -11.02
N THR A 176 -9.64 -6.74 -11.30
CA THR A 176 -9.73 -8.13 -10.85
C THR A 176 -9.70 -8.31 -9.33
N ILE A 177 -9.16 -7.32 -8.59
CA ILE A 177 -9.07 -7.38 -7.13
C ILE A 177 -10.13 -6.50 -6.43
N PHE A 178 -11.03 -5.84 -7.17
CA PHE A 178 -12.00 -4.90 -6.63
C PHE A 178 -12.92 -5.52 -5.58
N ASP A 179 -13.47 -6.70 -5.86
CA ASP A 179 -14.40 -7.38 -4.95
C ASP A 179 -13.73 -7.69 -3.61
N ARG A 180 -12.46 -8.10 -3.63
CA ARG A 180 -11.68 -8.32 -2.41
C ARG A 180 -11.41 -7.02 -1.65
N THR A 181 -11.17 -5.92 -2.36
CA THR A 181 -11.03 -4.60 -1.73
C THR A 181 -12.31 -4.19 -1.02
N VAL A 182 -13.48 -4.39 -1.62
CA VAL A 182 -14.79 -4.12 -0.99
C VAL A 182 -14.98 -4.97 0.27
N GLU A 183 -14.65 -6.26 0.22
CA GLU A 183 -14.73 -7.16 1.38
C GLU A 183 -13.84 -6.68 2.54
N MET A 184 -12.58 -6.32 2.25
CA MET A 184 -11.64 -5.80 3.25
C MET A 184 -12.12 -4.48 3.86
N VAL A 185 -12.64 -3.56 3.06
CA VAL A 185 -13.22 -2.30 3.54
C VAL A 185 -14.37 -2.55 4.49
N LYS A 186 -15.33 -3.43 4.13
CA LYS A 186 -16.45 -3.81 4.99
C LYS A 186 -15.99 -4.44 6.29
N LEU A 187 -14.93 -5.25 6.26
CA LEU A 187 -14.35 -5.84 7.45
C LEU A 187 -13.79 -4.77 8.38
N PHE A 188 -13.01 -3.85 7.85
CA PHE A 188 -12.38 -2.80 8.64
C PHE A 188 -13.35 -1.70 9.07
N SER A 189 -14.51 -1.54 8.43
CA SER A 189 -15.54 -0.56 8.83
C SER A 189 -16.12 -0.81 10.23
N ASN A 190 -15.91 -2.01 10.78
CA ASN A 190 -16.27 -2.31 12.17
C ASN A 190 -15.33 -1.65 13.21
N PHE A 191 -14.19 -1.12 12.78
CA PHE A 191 -13.23 -0.42 13.63
C PHE A 191 -13.35 1.09 13.47
N LYS A 192 -13.09 1.85 14.52
CA LYS A 192 -13.13 3.33 14.49
C LYS A 192 -11.83 3.91 13.93
N ILE A 193 -11.43 3.49 12.74
CA ILE A 193 -10.19 3.87 12.06
C ILE A 193 -10.53 4.35 10.65
N PRO A 194 -9.97 5.46 10.16
CA PRO A 194 -10.09 5.85 8.76
C PRO A 194 -9.58 4.75 7.83
N ILE A 195 -10.34 4.45 6.77
CA ILE A 195 -10.00 3.41 5.80
C ILE A 195 -9.68 4.05 4.46
N MET A 196 -8.49 3.75 3.93
CA MET A 196 -8.10 4.00 2.55
C MET A 196 -8.36 2.73 1.75
N ALA A 197 -9.28 2.78 0.82
CA ALA A 197 -9.50 1.67 -0.11
C ALA A 197 -8.52 1.78 -1.29
N THR A 198 -7.72 0.73 -1.51
CA THR A 198 -6.78 0.67 -2.63
C THR A 198 -6.88 -0.68 -3.33
N GLY A 199 -7.32 -0.68 -4.58
CA GLY A 199 -7.39 -1.88 -5.41
C GLY A 199 -8.63 -1.92 -6.31
N GLY A 200 -8.41 -1.97 -7.61
CA GLY A 200 -9.46 -2.12 -8.63
C GLY A 200 -10.31 -0.88 -8.91
N ILE A 201 -10.01 0.26 -8.30
CA ILE A 201 -10.75 1.50 -8.51
C ILE A 201 -10.42 2.07 -9.90
N SER A 202 -11.45 2.31 -10.73
CA SER A 202 -11.30 2.90 -12.06
C SER A 202 -12.44 3.82 -12.48
N THR A 203 -13.54 3.86 -11.72
CA THR A 203 -14.72 4.67 -11.99
C THR A 203 -15.25 5.33 -10.72
N ILE A 204 -16.12 6.33 -10.89
CA ILE A 204 -16.82 6.98 -9.78
C ILE A 204 -17.74 5.98 -9.05
N ASP A 205 -18.34 5.02 -9.74
CA ASP A 205 -19.22 4.04 -9.12
C ASP A 205 -18.45 3.07 -8.20
N HIS A 206 -17.19 2.74 -8.55
CA HIS A 206 -16.32 2.00 -7.64
C HIS A 206 -16.06 2.80 -6.34
N ILE A 207 -15.88 4.11 -6.45
CA ILE A 207 -15.69 4.97 -5.26
C ILE A 207 -16.97 5.01 -4.42
N LYS A 208 -18.16 5.15 -5.03
CA LYS A 208 -19.44 5.12 -4.31
C LYS A 208 -19.60 3.82 -3.53
N VAL A 209 -19.40 2.67 -4.19
CA VAL A 209 -19.47 1.34 -3.55
C VAL A 209 -18.53 1.24 -2.34
N LEU A 210 -17.29 1.71 -2.47
CA LEU A 210 -16.31 1.67 -1.38
C LEU A 210 -16.64 2.65 -0.26
N LYS A 211 -17.13 3.85 -0.59
CA LYS A 211 -17.63 4.83 0.37
C LYS A 211 -18.80 4.27 1.19
N ASP A 212 -19.78 3.69 0.52
CA ASP A 212 -20.93 3.05 1.17
C ASP A 212 -20.51 1.82 2.01
N SER A 213 -19.37 1.21 1.68
CA SER A 213 -18.76 0.13 2.46
C SER A 213 -17.95 0.62 3.66
N GLY A 214 -17.71 1.93 3.81
CA GLY A 214 -17.02 2.53 4.96
C GLY A 214 -15.65 3.17 4.66
N ALA A 215 -15.19 3.19 3.42
CA ALA A 215 -13.95 3.88 3.08
C ALA A 215 -14.13 5.40 3.06
N SER A 216 -13.11 6.13 3.53
CA SER A 216 -13.05 7.60 3.52
C SER A 216 -11.93 8.15 2.62
N LEU A 217 -10.98 7.31 2.23
CA LEU A 217 -9.86 7.63 1.35
C LEU A 217 -9.76 6.59 0.23
N PHE A 218 -9.23 6.99 -0.92
CA PHE A 218 -9.20 6.13 -2.12
C PHE A 218 -7.83 6.19 -2.79
N GLY A 219 -7.19 5.03 -2.95
CA GLY A 219 -5.89 4.88 -3.61
C GLY A 219 -6.04 4.25 -5.00
N MET A 220 -5.41 4.84 -5.99
CA MET A 220 -5.43 4.38 -7.39
C MET A 220 -4.01 4.27 -7.93
N ALA A 221 -3.64 3.11 -8.48
CA ALA A 221 -2.35 2.89 -9.11
C ALA A 221 -2.51 2.33 -10.53
N THR A 222 -3.02 1.12 -10.68
CA THR A 222 -3.18 0.45 -11.99
C THR A 222 -3.97 1.28 -12.98
N SER A 223 -5.05 1.91 -12.52
CA SER A 223 -5.88 2.77 -13.37
C SER A 223 -5.12 3.99 -13.90
N LEU A 224 -4.22 4.58 -13.10
CA LEU A 224 -3.36 5.69 -13.53
C LEU A 224 -2.35 5.25 -14.60
N VAL A 225 -1.81 4.02 -14.50
CA VAL A 225 -0.90 3.48 -15.52
C VAL A 225 -1.62 3.23 -16.83
N LEU A 226 -2.86 2.70 -16.77
CA LEU A 226 -3.67 2.39 -17.95
C LEU A 226 -4.34 3.63 -18.55
N ASP A 227 -4.61 4.64 -17.74
CA ASP A 227 -5.28 5.88 -18.11
C ASP A 227 -4.90 7.02 -17.14
N PRO A 228 -3.91 7.84 -17.48
CA PRO A 228 -3.41 8.94 -16.63
C PRO A 228 -4.46 9.98 -16.27
N TYR A 229 -5.55 10.06 -17.03
CA TYR A 229 -6.63 11.05 -16.83
C TYR A 229 -7.79 10.50 -15.98
N CYS A 230 -7.72 9.27 -15.49
CA CYS A 230 -8.82 8.67 -14.73
C CYS A 230 -9.16 9.45 -13.46
N VAL A 231 -8.15 9.90 -12.68
CA VAL A 231 -8.37 10.66 -11.44
C VAL A 231 -9.03 12.02 -11.70
N PRO A 232 -8.55 12.87 -12.62
CA PRO A 232 -9.25 14.10 -12.97
C PRO A 232 -10.70 13.90 -13.42
N ARG A 233 -10.99 12.82 -14.18
CA ARG A 233 -12.37 12.51 -14.59
C ARG A 233 -13.25 12.12 -13.40
N ILE A 234 -12.75 11.31 -12.49
CA ILE A 234 -13.48 10.91 -11.29
C ILE A 234 -13.73 12.13 -10.39
N ASN A 235 -12.72 12.97 -10.15
CA ASN A 235 -12.85 14.15 -9.30
C ASN A 235 -13.87 15.18 -9.81
N ARG A 236 -14.12 15.23 -11.11
CA ARG A 236 -15.17 16.09 -11.66
C ARG A 236 -16.60 15.59 -11.40
N GLN A 237 -16.73 14.34 -11.00
CA GLN A 237 -18.02 13.67 -10.74
C GLN A 237 -18.25 13.46 -9.24
N PHE A 238 -17.23 13.71 -8.41
CA PHE A 238 -17.26 13.55 -6.96
C PHE A 238 -17.70 14.85 -6.28
#